data_979369776382802029ecc9a6df74435f
#
_entry.id   979369776382802029ecc9a6df74435f
#
_cell.length_a   1.000
_cell.length_b   1.000
_cell.length_c   1.000
_cell.angle_alpha   90.00
_cell.angle_beta   90.00
_cell.angle_gamma   90.00
#
_symmetry.space_group_name_H-M   'P 1'
#
loop_
_entity.id
_entity.type
_entity.pdbx_description
1 polymer ?
#
loop_
_entity_poly.entity_id
_entity_poly.type
_entity_poly.pdbx_seq_one_letter_code
_entity_poly.pdbx_strand_id
1 'polypeptide(L)'
;MNEKQLYLLTASEIVRAVSEGKYSTREITESFIARTDKIEPFVSAWTARDNEYLRRQATEIDAKTTKGPLAGVPFGIKDVFNTEVLPTQMGSPVWKGHRAGNDARCVASIKWMGGLVAGKTDTAEFAVHTTGKAVNPYNSSHITGTSSGGSAVAVATAMAPATLGTQTSGSTIRPASWCGVYAMKPSFGLIPRTGVLKTTDTLDNIAFFGRSIADLRLILESIRLRGENYPFIQHNLVDEPRKTFWRVGLYRSHLWEYAPEYARNALIEFAKQLNSVPGVNVNDCVFPERTFAVHELHSRIYNPCLNYYFCEEIERASEKISPCFMNLV
;
A
#
# COMPACT_ATOMS: atom_id res chain seq x y z
N MET A 1 27.05 -17.64 13.85
CA MET A 1 27.05 -17.03 12.51
C MET A 1 26.17 -15.80 12.58
N ASN A 2 26.69 -14.59 12.32
CA ASN A 2 25.85 -13.40 12.26
C ASN A 2 24.84 -13.58 11.10
N GLU A 3 23.57 -13.78 11.41
CA GLU A 3 22.51 -13.77 10.41
C GLU A 3 22.54 -12.40 9.71
N LYS A 4 22.83 -12.41 8.43
CA LYS A 4 22.81 -11.20 7.63
C LYS A 4 21.38 -10.66 7.66
N GLN A 5 21.19 -9.45 8.17
CA GLN A 5 19.87 -8.82 8.30
C GLN A 5 19.37 -8.31 6.95
N LEU A 6 19.23 -9.23 5.96
CA LEU A 6 18.82 -8.88 4.58
C LEU A 6 17.38 -8.30 4.54
N TYR A 7 16.57 -8.57 5.55
CA TYR A 7 15.26 -7.96 5.72
C TYR A 7 15.31 -6.42 5.90
N LEU A 8 16.49 -5.83 6.16
CA LEU A 8 16.66 -4.38 6.20
C LEU A 8 16.84 -3.75 4.83
N LEU A 9 17.12 -4.52 3.79
CA LEU A 9 17.24 -4.00 2.44
C LEU A 9 15.91 -3.43 1.95
N THR A 10 15.96 -2.28 1.28
CA THR A 10 14.84 -1.71 0.54
C THR A 10 14.56 -2.52 -0.71
N ALA A 11 13.40 -2.34 -1.35
CA ALA A 11 13.07 -3.05 -2.59
C ALA A 11 14.10 -2.78 -3.69
N SER A 12 14.55 -1.54 -3.83
CA SER A 12 15.56 -1.13 -4.81
C SER A 12 16.93 -1.77 -4.54
N GLU A 13 17.31 -1.88 -3.28
CA GLU A 13 18.56 -2.54 -2.87
C GLU A 13 18.51 -4.05 -3.10
N ILE A 14 17.35 -4.69 -2.87
CA ILE A 14 17.12 -6.10 -3.18
C ILE A 14 17.33 -6.37 -4.67
N VAL A 15 16.66 -5.60 -5.54
CA VAL A 15 16.77 -5.76 -6.98
C VAL A 15 18.23 -5.64 -7.42
N ARG A 16 18.95 -4.64 -6.92
CA ARG A 16 20.37 -4.45 -7.22
C ARG A 16 21.20 -5.64 -6.74
N ALA A 17 21.03 -6.08 -5.50
CA ALA A 17 21.80 -7.18 -4.92
C ALA A 17 21.57 -8.50 -5.66
N VAL A 18 20.34 -8.78 -6.11
CA VAL A 18 19.99 -9.95 -6.90
C VAL A 18 20.56 -9.86 -8.32
N SER A 19 20.51 -8.67 -8.96
CA SER A 19 21.04 -8.46 -10.31
C SER A 19 22.57 -8.58 -10.37
N GLU A 20 23.25 -8.12 -9.32
CA GLU A 20 24.71 -8.23 -9.16
C GLU A 20 25.16 -9.63 -8.70
N GLY A 21 24.24 -10.54 -8.43
CA GLY A 21 24.56 -11.88 -7.89
C GLY A 21 25.14 -11.86 -6.47
N LYS A 22 24.98 -10.78 -5.73
CA LYS A 22 25.48 -10.63 -4.36
C LYS A 22 24.73 -11.50 -3.37
N TYR A 23 23.43 -11.64 -3.56
CA TYR A 23 22.53 -12.50 -2.79
C TYR A 23 21.55 -13.17 -3.76
N SER A 24 21.20 -14.43 -3.46
CA SER A 24 20.10 -15.12 -4.13
C SER A 24 18.76 -14.60 -3.62
N THR A 25 17.72 -14.74 -4.44
CA THR A 25 16.33 -14.46 -4.01
C THR A 25 15.95 -15.33 -2.83
N ARG A 26 16.47 -16.57 -2.78
CA ARG A 26 16.22 -17.50 -1.67
C ARG A 26 16.81 -17.00 -0.35
N GLU A 27 18.07 -16.53 -0.31
CA GLU A 27 18.68 -15.98 0.90
C GLU A 27 17.90 -14.78 1.44
N ILE A 28 17.48 -13.87 0.54
CA ILE A 28 16.65 -12.70 0.90
C ILE A 28 15.32 -13.16 1.48
N THR A 29 14.65 -14.10 0.82
CA THR A 29 13.36 -14.65 1.24
C THR A 29 13.42 -15.27 2.64
N GLU A 30 14.42 -16.09 2.93
CA GLU A 30 14.59 -16.69 4.26
C GLU A 30 14.77 -15.64 5.35
N SER A 31 15.51 -14.56 5.06
CA SER A 31 15.69 -13.47 6.01
C SER A 31 14.36 -12.76 6.32
N PHE A 32 13.47 -12.55 5.33
CA PHE A 32 12.14 -11.99 5.55
C PHE A 32 11.19 -12.95 6.25
N ILE A 33 11.26 -14.25 5.97
CA ILE A 33 10.49 -15.28 6.68
C ILE A 33 10.87 -15.26 8.17
N ALA A 34 12.15 -15.36 8.48
CA ALA A 34 12.64 -15.35 9.86
C ALA A 34 12.25 -14.06 10.60
N ARG A 35 12.35 -12.89 9.92
CA ARG A 35 11.92 -11.62 10.48
C ARG A 35 10.43 -11.62 10.76
N THR A 36 9.62 -12.11 9.83
CA THR A 36 8.17 -12.14 9.98
C THR A 36 7.75 -13.08 11.11
N ASP A 37 8.32 -14.28 11.19
CA ASP A 37 7.99 -15.25 12.25
C ASP A 37 8.31 -14.70 13.65
N LYS A 38 9.33 -13.85 13.76
CA LYS A 38 9.71 -13.18 15.01
C LYS A 38 8.76 -12.05 15.40
N ILE A 39 8.25 -11.27 14.45
CA ILE A 39 7.54 -10.00 14.73
C ILE A 39 6.03 -10.14 14.64
N GLU A 40 5.52 -10.98 13.74
CA GLU A 40 4.09 -11.14 13.47
C GLU A 40 3.25 -11.43 14.72
N PRO A 41 3.70 -12.25 15.70
CA PRO A 41 2.94 -12.49 16.92
C PRO A 41 2.60 -11.24 17.73
N PHE A 42 3.34 -10.15 17.55
CA PHE A 42 3.15 -8.89 18.29
C PHE A 42 2.32 -7.86 17.53
N VAL A 43 2.23 -7.96 16.19
CA VAL A 43 1.67 -6.89 15.37
C VAL A 43 0.51 -7.32 14.48
N SER A 44 0.27 -8.61 14.27
CA SER A 44 -0.86 -9.18 13.52
C SER A 44 -1.08 -8.51 12.15
N ALA A 45 0.00 -8.28 11.40
CA ALA A 45 -0.06 -7.58 10.12
C ALA A 45 -0.50 -8.46 8.95
N TRP A 46 -0.48 -9.79 9.12
CA TRP A 46 -0.78 -10.75 8.07
C TRP A 46 -2.06 -11.55 8.37
N THR A 47 -2.88 -11.78 7.36
CA THR A 47 -4.08 -12.63 7.44
C THR A 47 -3.85 -14.02 6.87
N ALA A 48 -2.94 -14.15 5.93
CA ALA A 48 -2.55 -15.44 5.34
C ALA A 48 -1.11 -15.39 4.82
N ARG A 49 -0.38 -16.47 5.08
CA ARG A 49 1.00 -16.67 4.60
C ARG A 49 1.18 -18.14 4.22
N ASP A 50 2.03 -18.39 3.22
CA ASP A 50 2.52 -19.72 2.84
C ASP A 50 4.01 -19.60 2.55
N ASN A 51 4.84 -19.97 3.53
CA ASN A 51 6.29 -19.86 3.44
C ASN A 51 6.86 -20.81 2.35
N GLU A 52 6.24 -21.99 2.13
CA GLU A 52 6.69 -22.91 1.08
C GLU A 52 6.36 -22.38 -0.32
N TYR A 53 5.19 -21.75 -0.49
CA TYR A 53 4.87 -21.07 -1.72
C TYR A 53 5.86 -19.92 -2.00
N LEU A 54 6.18 -19.12 -0.98
CA LEU A 54 7.16 -18.04 -1.11
C LEU A 54 8.55 -18.55 -1.46
N ARG A 55 8.98 -19.68 -0.88
CA ARG A 55 10.23 -20.35 -1.18
C ARG A 55 10.29 -20.86 -2.62
N ARG A 56 9.20 -21.46 -3.12
CA ARG A 56 9.12 -21.91 -4.53
C ARG A 56 9.28 -20.76 -5.50
N GLN A 57 8.54 -19.66 -5.30
CA GLN A 57 8.68 -18.45 -6.11
C GLN A 57 10.14 -17.94 -6.13
N ALA A 58 10.79 -17.90 -4.97
CA ALA A 58 12.19 -17.47 -4.87
C ALA A 58 13.14 -18.35 -5.69
N THR A 59 12.98 -19.67 -5.60
CA THR A 59 13.76 -20.65 -6.37
C THR A 59 13.53 -20.48 -7.88
N GLU A 60 12.29 -20.23 -8.31
CA GLU A 60 11.96 -19.98 -9.71
C GLU A 60 12.63 -18.71 -10.25
N ILE A 61 12.71 -17.63 -9.44
CA ILE A 61 13.42 -16.41 -9.84
C ILE A 61 14.92 -16.64 -9.91
N ASP A 62 15.50 -17.38 -8.96
CA ASP A 62 16.93 -17.67 -8.96
C ASP A 62 17.35 -18.50 -10.19
N ALA A 63 16.48 -19.39 -10.67
CA ALA A 63 16.71 -20.21 -11.87
C ALA A 63 16.63 -19.44 -13.20
N LYS A 64 16.05 -18.22 -13.22
CA LYS A 64 15.92 -17.42 -14.44
C LYS A 64 17.25 -16.80 -14.85
N THR A 65 17.58 -16.92 -16.12
CA THR A 65 18.76 -16.26 -16.72
C THR A 65 18.57 -14.74 -16.79
N THR A 66 17.35 -14.29 -17.19
CA THR A 66 17.00 -12.87 -17.22
C THR A 66 16.03 -12.57 -16.08
N LYS A 67 16.40 -11.64 -15.24
CA LYS A 67 15.62 -11.23 -14.07
C LYS A 67 14.85 -9.96 -14.36
N GLY A 68 13.59 -9.92 -13.93
CA GLY A 68 12.73 -8.76 -14.11
C GLY A 68 13.08 -7.59 -13.14
N PRO A 69 12.51 -6.41 -13.38
CA PRO A 69 12.81 -5.21 -12.60
C PRO A 69 12.40 -5.26 -11.12
N LEU A 70 11.60 -6.24 -10.71
CA LEU A 70 11.24 -6.49 -9.31
C LEU A 70 11.85 -7.78 -8.76
N ALA A 71 12.87 -8.33 -9.43
CA ALA A 71 13.44 -9.63 -9.09
C ALA A 71 13.84 -9.72 -7.62
N GLY A 72 13.28 -10.73 -6.95
CA GLY A 72 13.60 -11.05 -5.55
C GLY A 72 12.91 -10.21 -4.49
N VAL A 73 12.03 -9.26 -4.86
CA VAL A 73 11.30 -8.42 -3.91
C VAL A 73 10.06 -9.14 -3.38
N PRO A 74 9.96 -9.48 -2.08
CA PRO A 74 8.76 -10.05 -1.48
C PRO A 74 7.73 -8.96 -1.16
N PHE A 75 6.56 -9.05 -1.78
CA PHE A 75 5.45 -8.13 -1.60
C PHE A 75 4.39 -8.65 -0.62
N GLY A 76 3.98 -7.81 0.33
CA GLY A 76 2.72 -8.00 1.04
C GLY A 76 1.55 -7.50 0.19
N ILE A 77 0.48 -8.28 0.13
CA ILE A 77 -0.68 -8.01 -0.70
C ILE A 77 -1.89 -7.78 0.20
N LYS A 78 -2.43 -6.55 0.26
CA LYS A 78 -3.62 -6.26 1.06
C LYS A 78 -4.74 -7.25 0.75
N ASP A 79 -5.45 -7.71 1.77
CA ASP A 79 -6.44 -8.80 1.65
C ASP A 79 -7.76 -8.40 0.96
N VAL A 80 -7.68 -7.48 0.02
CA VAL A 80 -8.73 -7.08 -0.93
C VAL A 80 -8.32 -7.31 -2.39
N PHE A 81 -7.11 -7.79 -2.61
CA PHE A 81 -6.61 -8.18 -3.93
C PHE A 81 -6.74 -9.69 -4.09
N ASN A 82 -7.30 -10.12 -5.18
CA ASN A 82 -7.28 -11.53 -5.55
C ASN A 82 -5.84 -12.03 -5.65
N THR A 83 -5.63 -13.23 -5.13
CA THR A 83 -4.42 -14.01 -5.30
C THR A 83 -4.80 -15.45 -5.67
N GLU A 84 -4.06 -16.05 -6.58
CA GLU A 84 -4.32 -17.39 -7.08
C GLU A 84 -4.23 -18.45 -5.96
N VAL A 85 -3.19 -18.34 -5.13
CA VAL A 85 -2.85 -19.39 -4.14
C VAL A 85 -3.40 -19.07 -2.75
N LEU A 86 -3.31 -17.82 -2.31
CA LEU A 86 -3.73 -17.43 -0.97
C LEU A 86 -5.20 -16.99 -0.94
N PRO A 87 -5.90 -17.14 0.18
CA PRO A 87 -7.28 -16.68 0.30
C PRO A 87 -7.38 -15.15 0.19
N THR A 88 -8.53 -14.64 -0.27
CA THR A 88 -8.88 -13.23 -0.30
C THR A 88 -10.17 -13.03 0.48
N GLN A 89 -10.06 -12.57 1.72
CA GLN A 89 -11.14 -12.59 2.72
C GLN A 89 -11.73 -11.20 3.02
N MET A 90 -11.15 -10.15 2.44
CA MET A 90 -11.66 -8.77 2.48
C MET A 90 -11.85 -8.22 3.91
N GLY A 91 -11.15 -8.79 4.91
CA GLY A 91 -11.28 -8.42 6.30
C GLY A 91 -12.64 -8.78 6.93
N SER A 92 -13.50 -9.55 6.24
CA SER A 92 -14.86 -9.87 6.66
C SER A 92 -15.05 -11.35 6.97
N PRO A 93 -15.78 -11.70 8.05
CA PRO A 93 -16.21 -13.07 8.31
C PRO A 93 -17.05 -13.67 7.19
N VAL A 94 -17.76 -12.85 6.40
CA VAL A 94 -18.58 -13.28 5.27
C VAL A 94 -17.75 -14.02 4.23
N TRP A 95 -16.52 -13.54 4.00
CA TRP A 95 -15.61 -14.09 3.00
C TRP A 95 -14.49 -14.96 3.56
N LYS A 96 -14.65 -15.43 4.80
CA LYS A 96 -13.63 -16.28 5.44
C LYS A 96 -13.32 -17.53 4.61
N GLY A 97 -12.04 -17.70 4.27
CA GLY A 97 -11.54 -18.83 3.50
C GLY A 97 -11.78 -18.74 1.99
N HIS A 98 -12.39 -17.65 1.48
CA HIS A 98 -12.62 -17.48 0.05
C HIS A 98 -11.31 -17.45 -0.74
N ARG A 99 -11.29 -18.19 -1.87
CA ARG A 99 -10.18 -18.25 -2.81
C ARG A 99 -10.67 -17.84 -4.18
N ALA A 100 -10.11 -16.77 -4.72
CA ALA A 100 -10.49 -16.25 -6.04
C ALA A 100 -10.02 -17.15 -7.20
N GLY A 101 -8.97 -17.96 -7.00
CA GLY A 101 -8.41 -18.84 -8.03
C GLY A 101 -7.63 -18.13 -9.13
N ASN A 102 -7.43 -16.81 -9.02
CA ASN A 102 -6.67 -16.00 -9.96
C ASN A 102 -6.03 -14.81 -9.26
N ASP A 103 -4.96 -14.28 -9.83
CA ASP A 103 -4.34 -13.04 -9.35
C ASP A 103 -5.08 -11.80 -9.87
N ALA A 104 -5.18 -10.76 -9.03
CA ALA A 104 -5.49 -9.42 -9.49
C ALA A 104 -4.44 -8.95 -10.51
N ARG A 105 -4.84 -8.12 -11.49
CA ARG A 105 -3.94 -7.75 -12.60
C ARG A 105 -2.62 -7.14 -12.15
N CYS A 106 -2.64 -6.29 -11.14
CA CYS A 106 -1.42 -5.70 -10.57
C CYS A 106 -0.55 -6.73 -9.82
N VAL A 107 -1.15 -7.74 -9.17
CA VAL A 107 -0.42 -8.85 -8.54
C VAL A 107 0.26 -9.71 -9.60
N ALA A 108 -0.47 -10.07 -10.67
CA ALA A 108 0.09 -10.78 -11.82
C ALA A 108 1.25 -9.99 -12.45
N SER A 109 1.11 -8.66 -12.55
CA SER A 109 2.20 -7.80 -13.07
C SER A 109 3.44 -7.83 -12.16
N ILE A 110 3.28 -7.79 -10.83
CA ILE A 110 4.39 -7.94 -9.89
C ILE A 110 5.11 -9.27 -10.10
N LYS A 111 4.38 -10.39 -10.17
CA LYS A 111 4.96 -11.72 -10.43
C LYS A 111 5.68 -11.78 -11.78
N TRP A 112 5.08 -11.21 -12.82
CA TRP A 112 5.70 -11.14 -14.15
C TRP A 112 7.02 -10.38 -14.12
N MET A 113 7.08 -9.29 -13.36
CA MET A 113 8.29 -8.46 -13.21
C MET A 113 9.31 -9.06 -12.22
N GLY A 114 9.08 -10.27 -11.71
CA GLY A 114 10.01 -10.99 -10.84
C GLY A 114 9.82 -10.76 -9.35
N GLY A 115 8.78 -10.03 -8.95
CA GLY A 115 8.39 -9.89 -7.55
C GLY A 115 7.72 -11.16 -7.02
N LEU A 116 7.71 -11.32 -5.70
CA LEU A 116 7.18 -12.48 -5.00
C LEU A 116 5.96 -12.08 -4.17
N VAL A 117 4.97 -12.96 -4.04
CA VAL A 117 3.85 -12.79 -3.10
C VAL A 117 4.24 -13.38 -1.76
N ALA A 118 4.53 -12.52 -0.77
CA ALA A 118 4.94 -12.93 0.58
C ALA A 118 3.76 -13.35 1.47
N GLY A 119 2.58 -12.78 1.20
CA GLY A 119 1.38 -13.06 1.98
C GLY A 119 0.28 -12.02 1.78
N LYS A 120 -0.85 -12.24 2.44
CA LYS A 120 -1.99 -11.31 2.50
C LYS A 120 -1.89 -10.47 3.76
N THR A 121 -1.91 -9.15 3.61
CA THR A 121 -1.85 -8.23 4.76
C THR A 121 -3.24 -7.87 5.27
N ASP A 122 -3.33 -7.66 6.58
CA ASP A 122 -4.56 -7.30 7.26
C ASP A 122 -5.19 -6.02 6.70
N THR A 123 -6.52 -5.97 6.73
CA THR A 123 -7.33 -4.87 6.22
C THR A 123 -8.56 -4.64 7.09
N ALA A 124 -9.06 -3.43 7.11
CA ALA A 124 -10.42 -3.15 7.57
C ALA A 124 -11.42 -3.96 6.76
N GLU A 125 -12.54 -4.32 7.38
CA GLU A 125 -13.63 -5.01 6.70
C GLU A 125 -14.07 -4.25 5.45
N PHE A 126 -14.08 -4.94 4.30
CA PHE A 126 -14.40 -4.39 2.97
C PHE A 126 -13.60 -3.12 2.61
N ALA A 127 -12.41 -2.96 3.21
CA ALA A 127 -11.59 -1.75 3.07
C ALA A 127 -12.27 -0.45 3.56
N VAL A 128 -13.26 -0.52 4.45
CA VAL A 128 -14.03 0.63 4.92
C VAL A 128 -13.45 1.21 6.23
N HIS A 129 -14.19 1.31 7.32
CA HIS A 129 -13.78 2.04 8.52
C HIS A 129 -13.49 1.17 9.75
N THR A 130 -13.98 -0.07 9.77
CA THR A 130 -13.69 -1.02 10.86
C THR A 130 -12.19 -1.25 10.94
N THR A 131 -11.62 -1.15 12.13
CA THR A 131 -10.20 -1.46 12.32
C THR A 131 -9.92 -2.93 12.07
N GLY A 132 -8.85 -3.23 11.34
CA GLY A 132 -8.32 -4.58 11.23
C GLY A 132 -7.63 -5.05 12.53
N LYS A 133 -6.95 -6.18 12.48
CA LYS A 133 -6.23 -6.78 13.61
C LYS A 133 -4.83 -6.21 13.81
N ALA A 134 -4.28 -5.56 12.78
CA ALA A 134 -2.92 -5.04 12.81
C ALA A 134 -2.74 -3.99 13.91
N VAL A 135 -1.67 -4.14 14.67
CA VAL A 135 -1.30 -3.28 15.81
C VAL A 135 -0.27 -2.25 15.36
N ASN A 136 -0.43 -1.00 15.81
CA ASN A 136 0.53 0.05 15.52
C ASN A 136 1.90 -0.28 16.13
N PRO A 137 2.99 -0.33 15.33
CA PRO A 137 4.29 -0.81 15.79
C PRO A 137 5.00 0.14 16.76
N TYR A 138 4.54 1.39 16.84
CA TYR A 138 5.13 2.39 17.77
C TYR A 138 4.38 2.48 19.08
N ASN A 139 3.06 2.25 19.05
CA ASN A 139 2.23 2.29 20.25
C ASN A 139 0.97 1.46 20.04
N SER A 140 0.85 0.35 20.76
CA SER A 140 -0.25 -0.59 20.65
C SER A 140 -1.62 -0.03 21.06
N SER A 141 -1.65 1.12 21.76
CA SER A 141 -2.90 1.82 22.07
C SER A 141 -3.44 2.67 20.92
N HIS A 142 -2.69 2.82 19.85
CA HIS A 142 -3.07 3.58 18.67
C HIS A 142 -3.45 2.63 17.52
N ILE A 143 -4.42 3.06 16.71
CA ILE A 143 -4.76 2.34 15.48
C ILE A 143 -3.68 2.54 14.42
N THR A 144 -3.69 1.69 13.40
CA THR A 144 -2.73 1.72 12.29
C THR A 144 -3.12 2.68 11.16
N GLY A 145 -4.23 3.41 11.30
CA GLY A 145 -4.71 4.39 10.32
C GLY A 145 -5.76 3.91 9.32
N THR A 146 -6.15 2.64 9.30
CA THR A 146 -7.12 2.01 8.38
C THR A 146 -7.07 2.53 6.92
N SER A 147 -7.54 1.83 5.87
CA SER A 147 -7.89 0.41 5.86
C SER A 147 -6.71 -0.50 5.51
N SER A 148 -5.59 0.04 4.97
CA SER A 148 -4.37 -0.71 4.61
C SER A 148 -3.39 -0.79 5.79
N GLY A 149 -3.91 -0.98 7.02
CA GLY A 149 -3.10 -0.98 8.24
C GLY A 149 -2.04 -2.07 8.26
N GLY A 150 -2.41 -3.31 7.96
CA GLY A 150 -1.47 -4.42 7.89
C GLY A 150 -0.36 -4.20 6.86
N SER A 151 -0.68 -3.57 5.72
CA SER A 151 0.32 -3.24 4.69
C SER A 151 1.36 -2.25 5.21
N ALA A 152 0.93 -1.19 5.91
CA ALA A 152 1.84 -0.21 6.50
C ALA A 152 2.68 -0.82 7.62
N VAL A 153 2.07 -1.63 8.50
CA VAL A 153 2.76 -2.31 9.61
C VAL A 153 3.81 -3.29 9.10
N ALA A 154 3.50 -4.08 8.07
CA ALA A 154 4.45 -5.04 7.50
C ALA A 154 5.73 -4.34 6.97
N VAL A 155 5.59 -3.15 6.37
CA VAL A 155 6.74 -2.35 5.91
C VAL A 155 7.47 -1.70 7.08
N ALA A 156 6.74 -1.09 8.04
CA ALA A 156 7.32 -0.42 9.20
C ALA A 156 8.15 -1.36 10.09
N THR A 157 7.72 -2.61 10.20
CA THR A 157 8.40 -3.64 11.02
C THR A 157 9.44 -4.46 10.24
N ALA A 158 9.69 -4.10 8.99
CA ALA A 158 10.61 -4.78 8.08
C ALA A 158 10.26 -6.26 7.82
N MET A 159 8.98 -6.62 7.87
CA MET A 159 8.48 -7.94 7.46
C MET A 159 8.28 -8.04 5.93
N ALA A 160 8.20 -6.91 5.25
CA ALA A 160 8.24 -6.80 3.80
C ALA A 160 8.91 -5.48 3.41
N PRO A 161 9.67 -5.42 2.29
CA PRO A 161 10.26 -4.18 1.80
C PRO A 161 9.23 -3.30 1.08
N ALA A 162 8.15 -3.92 0.57
CA ALA A 162 7.09 -3.27 -0.17
C ALA A 162 5.76 -4.00 0.01
N THR A 163 4.64 -3.28 -0.05
CA THR A 163 3.29 -3.85 0.02
C THR A 163 2.32 -3.11 -0.88
N LEU A 164 1.29 -3.83 -1.39
CA LEU A 164 0.14 -3.22 -2.04
C LEU A 164 -0.91 -2.79 -1.02
N GLY A 165 -1.57 -1.70 -1.33
CA GLY A 165 -2.74 -1.18 -0.63
C GLY A 165 -3.75 -0.57 -1.58
N THR A 166 -4.85 -0.07 -1.03
CA THR A 166 -5.88 0.65 -1.79
C THR A 166 -6.24 1.94 -1.07
N GLN A 167 -6.71 2.92 -1.83
CA GLN A 167 -7.22 4.15 -1.26
C GLN A 167 -8.42 4.67 -2.06
N THR A 168 -9.52 4.83 -1.37
CA THR A 168 -10.73 5.51 -1.85
C THR A 168 -10.79 6.93 -1.27
N SER A 169 -10.46 7.06 0.02
CA SER A 169 -10.38 8.33 0.76
C SER A 169 -8.95 8.56 1.30
N GLY A 170 -8.57 7.94 2.42
CA GLY A 170 -7.27 8.09 3.07
C GLY A 170 -6.52 6.78 3.33
N SER A 171 -7.02 5.65 2.83
CA SER A 171 -6.67 4.29 3.26
C SER A 171 -5.24 3.82 2.96
N THR A 172 -4.39 4.64 2.38
CA THR A 172 -2.96 4.38 2.16
C THR A 172 -2.10 5.46 2.81
N ILE A 173 -2.34 6.73 2.46
CA ILE A 173 -1.50 7.84 2.96
C ILE A 173 -1.65 8.00 4.48
N ARG A 174 -2.86 7.76 5.02
CA ARG A 174 -3.10 7.82 6.47
C ARG A 174 -2.37 6.71 7.22
N PRO A 175 -2.50 5.40 6.90
CA PRO A 175 -1.69 4.38 7.57
C PRO A 175 -0.18 4.53 7.33
N ALA A 176 0.25 5.04 6.20
CA ALA A 176 1.66 5.35 5.96
C ALA A 176 2.18 6.39 6.95
N SER A 177 1.45 7.49 7.15
CA SER A 177 1.79 8.54 8.12
C SER A 177 1.81 8.00 9.56
N TRP A 178 0.82 7.17 9.93
CA TRP A 178 0.69 6.67 11.30
C TRP A 178 1.69 5.54 11.64
N CYS A 179 2.20 4.84 10.62
CA CYS A 179 3.22 3.81 10.77
C CYS A 179 4.61 4.25 10.32
N GLY A 180 4.81 5.52 9.95
CA GLY A 180 6.12 6.09 9.62
C GLY A 180 6.79 5.47 8.39
N VAL A 181 6.03 5.19 7.33
CA VAL A 181 6.54 4.59 6.08
C VAL A 181 6.22 5.46 4.87
N TYR A 182 6.96 5.27 3.78
CA TYR A 182 6.63 5.91 2.51
C TYR A 182 5.47 5.21 1.81
N ALA A 183 4.62 6.00 1.16
CA ALA A 183 3.54 5.46 0.35
C ALA A 183 3.23 6.36 -0.84
N MET A 184 2.66 5.76 -1.87
CA MET A 184 2.18 6.47 -3.04
C MET A 184 0.75 6.01 -3.39
N LYS A 185 -0.14 6.98 -3.57
CA LYS A 185 -1.40 6.82 -4.28
C LYS A 185 -1.22 7.49 -5.66
N PRO A 186 -1.06 6.72 -6.73
CA PRO A 186 -0.95 7.28 -8.07
C PRO A 186 -2.24 7.97 -8.54
N SER A 187 -2.21 8.57 -9.71
CA SER A 187 -3.42 9.09 -10.36
C SER A 187 -4.40 7.97 -10.64
N PHE A 188 -5.68 8.32 -10.62
CA PHE A 188 -6.77 7.39 -10.90
C PHE A 188 -6.59 6.71 -12.27
N GLY A 189 -6.78 5.38 -12.30
CA GLY A 189 -6.67 4.58 -13.51
C GLY A 189 -5.24 4.24 -13.98
N LEU A 190 -4.21 4.76 -13.31
CA LEU A 190 -2.81 4.49 -13.70
C LEU A 190 -2.39 3.03 -13.46
N ILE A 191 -2.98 2.37 -12.48
CA ILE A 191 -2.79 0.94 -12.20
C ILE A 191 -4.13 0.23 -12.33
N PRO A 192 -4.21 -0.92 -13.06
CA PRO A 192 -5.48 -1.61 -13.31
C PRO A 192 -6.05 -2.22 -12.02
N ARG A 193 -7.36 -2.04 -11.82
CA ARG A 193 -8.09 -2.50 -10.63
C ARG A 193 -8.77 -3.87 -10.79
N THR A 194 -8.59 -4.54 -11.92
CA THR A 194 -9.18 -5.86 -12.18
C THR A 194 -8.74 -6.87 -11.13
N GLY A 195 -9.70 -7.57 -10.52
CA GLY A 195 -9.44 -8.54 -9.45
C GLY A 195 -9.19 -7.91 -8.08
N VAL A 196 -9.58 -6.66 -7.89
CA VAL A 196 -9.50 -5.96 -6.59
C VAL A 196 -10.92 -5.63 -6.14
N LEU A 197 -11.18 -5.79 -4.84
CA LEU A 197 -12.44 -5.41 -4.22
C LEU A 197 -12.80 -3.98 -4.63
N LYS A 198 -14.05 -3.78 -5.03
CA LYS A 198 -14.57 -2.51 -5.50
C LYS A 198 -15.52 -1.92 -4.46
N THR A 199 -15.27 -0.69 -4.08
CA THR A 199 -16.16 0.09 -3.19
C THR A 199 -16.79 1.26 -3.92
N THR A 200 -16.10 1.81 -4.95
CA THR A 200 -16.63 2.86 -5.83
C THR A 200 -16.07 2.74 -7.24
N ASP A 201 -16.75 3.33 -8.21
CA ASP A 201 -16.25 3.40 -9.58
C ASP A 201 -15.17 4.46 -9.78
N THR A 202 -15.33 5.61 -9.15
CA THR A 202 -14.60 6.84 -9.46
C THR A 202 -13.52 7.21 -8.43
N LEU A 203 -13.55 6.63 -7.22
CA LEU A 203 -12.65 7.00 -6.13
C LEU A 203 -11.59 5.96 -5.82
N ASP A 204 -11.88 4.66 -6.07
CA ASP A 204 -10.96 3.58 -5.73
C ASP A 204 -9.66 3.66 -6.50
N ASN A 205 -8.55 3.59 -5.79
CA ASN A 205 -7.21 3.56 -6.36
C ASN A 205 -6.38 2.44 -5.77
N ILE A 206 -5.50 1.88 -6.59
CA ILE A 206 -4.40 1.05 -6.11
C ILE A 206 -3.27 1.96 -5.66
N ALA A 207 -2.68 1.58 -4.55
CA ALA A 207 -1.59 2.28 -3.93
C ALA A 207 -0.58 1.28 -3.36
N PHE A 208 0.57 1.76 -2.93
CA PHE A 208 1.62 0.89 -2.42
C PHE A 208 2.49 1.63 -1.41
N PHE A 209 3.18 0.83 -0.62
CA PHE A 209 4.09 1.26 0.45
C PHE A 209 5.50 0.75 0.17
N GLY A 210 6.48 1.49 0.64
CA GLY A 210 7.89 1.13 0.56
C GLY A 210 8.69 1.80 1.66
N ARG A 211 9.99 1.51 1.71
CA ARG A 211 10.89 2.08 2.71
C ARG A 211 11.73 3.24 2.18
N SER A 212 11.62 3.55 0.88
CA SER A 212 12.30 4.68 0.24
C SER A 212 11.49 5.25 -0.92
N ILE A 213 11.81 6.46 -1.33
CA ILE A 213 11.25 7.08 -2.55
C ILE A 213 11.66 6.28 -3.81
N ALA A 214 12.87 5.72 -3.79
CA ALA A 214 13.35 4.86 -4.89
C ALA A 214 12.48 3.60 -5.04
N ASP A 215 12.02 3.01 -3.92
CA ASP A 215 11.09 1.87 -3.96
C ASP A 215 9.76 2.26 -4.59
N LEU A 216 9.19 3.42 -4.20
CA LEU A 216 7.93 3.88 -4.78
C LEU A 216 8.03 4.07 -6.28
N ARG A 217 9.13 4.67 -6.76
CA ARG A 217 9.40 4.84 -8.18
C ARG A 217 9.55 3.49 -8.90
N LEU A 218 10.33 2.58 -8.34
CA LEU A 218 10.55 1.24 -8.87
C LEU A 218 9.23 0.49 -9.05
N ILE A 219 8.37 0.50 -8.02
CA ILE A 219 7.07 -0.18 -8.05
C ILE A 219 6.16 0.45 -9.10
N LEU A 220 6.03 1.79 -9.11
CA LEU A 220 5.19 2.49 -10.08
C LEU A 220 5.59 2.14 -11.50
N GLU A 221 6.88 2.26 -11.84
CA GLU A 221 7.38 1.96 -13.17
C GLU A 221 7.18 0.50 -13.57
N SER A 222 7.13 -0.41 -12.61
CA SER A 222 6.96 -1.84 -12.88
C SER A 222 5.52 -2.24 -13.15
N ILE A 223 4.52 -1.59 -12.52
CA ILE A 223 3.12 -2.07 -12.54
C ILE A 223 2.13 -1.10 -13.19
N ARG A 224 2.54 0.13 -13.55
CA ARG A 224 1.66 1.08 -14.23
C ARG A 224 1.29 0.62 -15.64
N LEU A 225 0.13 1.02 -16.09
CA LEU A 225 -0.29 0.84 -17.48
C LEU A 225 0.67 1.58 -18.44
N ARG A 226 0.90 0.99 -19.61
CA ARG A 226 1.72 1.54 -20.68
C ARG A 226 1.02 1.32 -22.00
N GLY A 227 1.30 2.17 -22.98
CA GLY A 227 0.80 2.07 -24.36
C GLY A 227 0.16 3.34 -24.87
N GLU A 228 0.00 3.43 -26.18
CA GLU A 228 -0.53 4.60 -26.90
C GLU A 228 -1.93 5.00 -26.50
N ASN A 229 -2.75 4.05 -26.04
CA ASN A 229 -4.11 4.30 -25.59
C ASN A 229 -4.21 4.92 -24.19
N TYR A 230 -3.08 5.20 -23.54
CA TYR A 230 -3.02 5.84 -22.23
C TYR A 230 -2.24 7.15 -22.32
N PRO A 231 -2.84 8.21 -22.86
CA PRO A 231 -2.15 9.47 -23.20
C PRO A 231 -1.51 10.18 -21.99
N PHE A 232 -2.03 9.96 -20.78
CA PHE A 232 -1.44 10.53 -19.57
C PHE A 232 -0.13 9.87 -19.12
N ILE A 233 0.34 8.83 -19.84
CA ILE A 233 1.49 8.01 -19.45
C ILE A 233 2.56 8.01 -20.55
N GLN A 234 2.45 8.89 -21.53
CA GLN A 234 3.38 8.93 -22.68
C GLN A 234 4.79 9.41 -22.32
N HIS A 235 4.95 10.11 -21.20
CA HIS A 235 6.25 10.61 -20.77
C HIS A 235 6.93 9.63 -19.82
N ASN A 236 8.14 9.22 -20.14
CA ASN A 236 9.01 8.56 -19.19
C ASN A 236 9.30 9.56 -18.06
N LEU A 237 8.99 9.17 -16.81
CA LEU A 237 9.31 9.98 -15.62
C LEU A 237 10.83 10.27 -15.48
N VAL A 238 11.63 9.63 -16.32
CA VAL A 238 13.10 9.71 -16.33
C VAL A 238 13.62 10.91 -17.15
N ASP A 239 12.84 11.39 -18.12
CA ASP A 239 13.32 12.30 -19.17
C ASP A 239 13.00 13.78 -18.91
N GLU A 240 12.32 14.12 -17.82
CA GLU A 240 12.15 15.52 -17.46
C GLU A 240 13.47 16.13 -16.96
N PRO A 241 13.90 17.28 -17.51
CA PRO A 241 15.06 17.96 -17.00
C PRO A 241 14.89 18.29 -15.52
N ARG A 242 15.96 18.11 -14.73
CA ARG A 242 15.93 18.43 -13.30
C ARG A 242 15.51 19.88 -13.12
N LYS A 243 14.39 20.08 -12.44
CA LYS A 243 13.98 21.43 -12.04
C LYS A 243 15.02 21.98 -11.07
N THR A 244 15.48 23.19 -11.33
CA THR A 244 16.41 23.91 -10.44
C THR A 244 15.67 24.72 -9.38
N PHE A 245 14.37 24.91 -9.58
CA PHE A 245 13.52 25.68 -8.69
C PHE A 245 12.19 24.97 -8.44
N TRP A 246 11.79 24.87 -7.16
CA TRP A 246 10.56 24.23 -6.71
C TRP A 246 9.70 25.23 -5.93
N ARG A 247 8.43 25.33 -6.29
CA ARG A 247 7.42 26.03 -5.52
C ARG A 247 6.60 24.98 -4.76
N VAL A 248 6.60 25.07 -3.44
CA VAL A 248 5.91 24.15 -2.55
C VAL A 248 4.80 24.93 -1.83
N GLY A 249 3.57 24.40 -1.82
CA GLY A 249 2.45 24.96 -1.08
C GLY A 249 2.28 24.29 0.29
N LEU A 250 2.26 25.06 1.36
CA LEU A 250 1.79 24.59 2.66
C LEU A 250 0.29 24.88 2.76
N TYR A 251 -0.52 23.82 2.80
CA TYR A 251 -1.98 23.96 2.92
C TYR A 251 -2.45 23.60 4.32
N ARG A 252 -3.05 24.58 5.01
CA ARG A 252 -3.77 24.36 6.26
C ARG A 252 -5.24 24.17 5.93
N SER A 253 -5.71 22.90 5.96
CA SER A 253 -7.11 22.58 5.65
C SER A 253 -8.06 23.14 6.72
N HIS A 254 -9.38 23.14 6.45
CA HIS A 254 -10.41 23.47 7.44
C HIS A 254 -10.41 22.53 8.66
N LEU A 255 -9.70 21.41 8.58
CA LEU A 255 -9.50 20.46 9.68
C LEU A 255 -8.20 20.71 10.47
N TRP A 256 -7.45 21.78 10.15
CA TRP A 256 -6.15 22.06 10.75
C TRP A 256 -6.20 22.10 12.28
N GLU A 257 -7.23 22.71 12.85
CA GLU A 257 -7.39 22.87 14.29
C GLU A 257 -7.73 21.55 15.02
N TYR A 258 -8.21 20.53 14.30
CA TYR A 258 -8.43 19.20 14.85
C TYR A 258 -7.14 18.37 14.95
N ALA A 259 -6.08 18.79 14.26
CA ALA A 259 -4.78 18.11 14.36
C ALA A 259 -4.12 18.45 15.71
N PRO A 260 -3.52 17.48 16.41
CA PRO A 260 -2.77 17.73 17.63
C PRO A 260 -1.65 18.75 17.39
N GLU A 261 -1.36 19.57 18.40
CA GLU A 261 -0.36 20.65 18.30
C GLU A 261 1.00 20.13 17.83
N TYR A 262 1.45 18.99 18.37
CA TYR A 262 2.73 18.39 17.96
C TYR A 262 2.79 18.08 16.46
N ALA A 263 1.68 17.62 15.86
CA ALA A 263 1.62 17.30 14.44
C ALA A 263 1.60 18.57 13.57
N ARG A 264 0.88 19.62 14.02
CA ARG A 264 0.88 20.94 13.37
C ARG A 264 2.28 21.54 13.38
N ASN A 265 2.93 21.53 14.55
CA ASN A 265 4.28 22.05 14.72
C ASN A 265 5.32 21.28 13.88
N ALA A 266 5.23 19.95 13.82
CA ALA A 266 6.11 19.13 12.98
C ALA A 266 5.97 19.48 11.49
N LEU A 267 4.75 19.72 10.99
CA LEU A 267 4.52 20.10 9.60
C LEU A 267 5.04 21.50 9.31
N ILE A 268 4.85 22.46 10.22
CA ILE A 268 5.37 23.82 10.10
C ILE A 268 6.90 23.80 10.08
N GLU A 269 7.52 23.04 10.96
CA GLU A 269 8.99 22.93 11.03
C GLU A 269 9.57 22.26 9.77
N PHE A 270 8.90 21.22 9.27
CA PHE A 270 9.27 20.60 7.99
C PHE A 270 9.19 21.61 6.82
N ALA A 271 8.15 22.44 6.78
CA ALA A 271 8.01 23.50 5.77
C ALA A 271 9.16 24.52 5.85
N LYS A 272 9.59 24.92 7.06
CA LYS A 272 10.77 25.80 7.25
C LYS A 272 12.05 25.13 6.76
N GLN A 273 12.26 23.86 7.10
CA GLN A 273 13.42 23.08 6.64
C GLN A 273 13.45 22.98 5.12
N LEU A 274 12.32 22.71 4.48
CA LEU A 274 12.21 22.70 3.01
C LEU A 274 12.56 24.07 2.43
N ASN A 275 12.07 25.15 3.01
CA ASN A 275 12.34 26.51 2.53
C ASN A 275 13.81 26.92 2.67
N SER A 276 14.58 26.26 3.51
CA SER A 276 16.03 26.49 3.64
C SER A 276 16.85 25.76 2.56
N VAL A 277 16.24 24.86 1.78
CA VAL A 277 16.91 24.13 0.70
C VAL A 277 17.09 25.08 -0.53
N PRO A 278 18.31 25.23 -1.07
CA PRO A 278 18.52 26.04 -2.26
C PRO A 278 17.61 25.62 -3.43
N GLY A 279 16.93 26.59 -4.02
CA GLY A 279 15.99 26.35 -5.12
C GLY A 279 14.59 25.90 -4.68
N VAL A 280 14.28 25.84 -3.39
CA VAL A 280 12.94 25.55 -2.88
C VAL A 280 12.35 26.81 -2.26
N ASN A 281 11.11 27.12 -2.63
CA ASN A 281 10.32 28.20 -2.03
C ASN A 281 9.00 27.63 -1.51
N VAL A 282 8.76 27.76 -0.21
CA VAL A 282 7.53 27.28 0.46
C VAL A 282 6.63 28.47 0.77
N ASN A 283 5.38 28.40 0.31
CA ASN A 283 4.38 29.44 0.56
C ASN A 283 3.11 28.80 1.15
N ASP A 284 2.40 29.57 1.98
CA ASP A 284 1.05 29.21 2.36
C ASP A 284 0.14 29.22 1.13
N CYS A 285 -0.69 28.21 0.99
CA CYS A 285 -1.70 28.15 -0.05
C CYS A 285 -3.09 27.95 0.52
N VAL A 286 -4.08 28.52 -0.17
CA VAL A 286 -5.49 28.44 0.20
C VAL A 286 -6.24 27.75 -0.92
N PHE A 287 -7.04 26.75 -0.58
CA PHE A 287 -7.98 26.14 -1.52
C PHE A 287 -9.33 26.89 -1.50
N PRO A 288 -10.08 26.84 -2.61
CA PRO A 288 -11.42 27.43 -2.66
C PRO A 288 -12.33 26.84 -1.57
N GLU A 289 -13.22 27.65 -0.99
CA GLU A 289 -14.16 27.24 0.07
C GLU A 289 -15.00 26.01 -0.29
N ARG A 290 -15.33 25.83 -1.58
CA ARG A 290 -16.01 24.62 -2.07
C ARG A 290 -15.32 23.31 -1.70
N THR A 291 -14.02 23.35 -1.40
CA THR A 291 -13.29 22.15 -0.96
C THR A 291 -13.61 21.75 0.48
N PHE A 292 -14.28 22.62 1.26
CA PHE A 292 -14.69 22.30 2.63
C PHE A 292 -15.84 21.27 2.67
N ALA A 293 -16.63 21.20 1.60
CA ALA A 293 -17.70 20.21 1.45
C ALA A 293 -17.20 18.79 1.04
N VAL A 294 -15.87 18.58 0.97
CA VAL A 294 -15.30 17.32 0.44
C VAL A 294 -15.79 16.08 1.18
N HIS A 295 -16.00 16.14 2.49
CA HIS A 295 -16.47 14.99 3.26
C HIS A 295 -17.92 14.64 2.95
N GLU A 296 -18.77 15.63 2.82
CA GLU A 296 -20.17 15.46 2.43
C GLU A 296 -20.27 14.92 0.99
N LEU A 297 -19.54 15.52 0.07
CA LEU A 297 -19.49 15.06 -1.32
C LEU A 297 -18.95 13.63 -1.43
N HIS A 298 -17.93 13.29 -0.66
CA HIS A 298 -17.43 11.93 -0.60
C HIS A 298 -18.50 10.95 -0.13
N SER A 299 -19.22 11.25 0.98
CA SER A 299 -20.26 10.37 1.51
C SER A 299 -21.43 10.20 0.54
N ARG A 300 -21.82 11.26 -0.19
CA ARG A 300 -22.86 11.19 -1.23
C ARG A 300 -22.50 10.27 -2.39
N ILE A 301 -21.22 10.09 -2.69
CA ILE A 301 -20.74 9.13 -3.70
C ILE A 301 -20.56 7.75 -3.08
N TYR A 302 -19.92 7.70 -1.92
CA TYR A 302 -19.42 6.48 -1.31
C TYR A 302 -20.54 5.57 -0.79
N ASN A 303 -21.46 6.11 0.01
CA ASN A 303 -22.50 5.32 0.66
C ASN A 303 -23.45 4.62 -0.35
N PRO A 304 -23.97 5.29 -1.39
CA PRO A 304 -24.75 4.59 -2.41
C PRO A 304 -23.95 3.51 -3.17
N CYS A 305 -22.65 3.74 -3.40
CA CYS A 305 -21.81 2.72 -4.02
C CYS A 305 -21.63 1.50 -3.11
N LEU A 306 -21.47 1.68 -1.79
CA LEU A 306 -21.39 0.56 -0.85
C LEU A 306 -22.67 -0.28 -0.88
N ASN A 307 -23.85 0.36 -0.83
CA ASN A 307 -25.13 -0.34 -0.97
C ASN A 307 -25.20 -1.17 -2.26
N TYR A 308 -24.75 -0.59 -3.36
CA TYR A 308 -24.78 -1.27 -4.66
C TYR A 308 -23.82 -2.47 -4.73
N TYR A 309 -22.56 -2.27 -4.30
CA TYR A 309 -21.52 -3.31 -4.44
C TYR A 309 -21.62 -4.43 -3.41
N PHE A 310 -22.25 -4.19 -2.27
CA PHE A 310 -22.36 -5.17 -1.19
C PHE A 310 -23.81 -5.59 -0.90
N CYS A 311 -24.72 -5.37 -1.85
CA CYS A 311 -26.13 -5.72 -1.68
C CYS A 311 -26.33 -7.21 -1.35
N GLU A 312 -25.55 -8.11 -1.97
CA GLU A 312 -25.66 -9.55 -1.70
C GLU A 312 -25.17 -9.91 -0.28
N GLU A 313 -24.05 -9.35 0.16
CA GLU A 313 -23.52 -9.57 1.51
C GLU A 313 -24.48 -9.01 2.58
N ILE A 314 -25.05 -7.83 2.33
CA ILE A 314 -26.03 -7.21 3.22
C ILE A 314 -27.31 -8.08 3.31
N GLU A 315 -27.83 -8.54 2.19
CA GLU A 315 -29.06 -9.33 2.16
C GLU A 315 -28.88 -10.71 2.80
N ARG A 316 -27.73 -11.37 2.54
CA ARG A 316 -27.52 -12.77 2.91
C ARG A 316 -26.82 -12.99 4.24
N ALA A 317 -26.11 -12.01 4.76
CA ALA A 317 -25.21 -12.18 5.91
C ALA A 317 -25.01 -10.90 6.75
N SER A 318 -26.04 -10.05 6.83
CA SER A 318 -25.97 -8.78 7.58
C SER A 318 -25.52 -8.96 9.03
N GLU A 319 -25.88 -10.10 9.65
CA GLU A 319 -25.51 -10.43 11.03
C GLU A 319 -24.02 -10.69 11.23
N LYS A 320 -23.26 -10.92 10.15
CA LYS A 320 -21.80 -11.12 10.15
C LYS A 320 -21.03 -9.87 9.78
N ILE A 321 -21.72 -8.86 9.27
CA ILE A 321 -21.12 -7.58 8.87
C ILE A 321 -21.04 -6.66 10.08
N SER A 322 -19.94 -5.92 10.19
CA SER A 322 -19.74 -5.02 11.33
C SER A 322 -20.79 -3.90 11.38
N PRO A 323 -21.22 -3.48 12.57
CA PRO A 323 -22.09 -2.30 12.72
C PRO A 323 -21.50 -1.03 12.09
N CYS A 324 -20.17 -0.92 12.07
CA CYS A 324 -19.47 0.22 11.45
C CYS A 324 -19.72 0.29 9.94
N PHE A 325 -19.77 -0.85 9.25
CA PHE A 325 -20.14 -0.90 7.84
C PHE A 325 -21.65 -0.64 7.65
N MET A 326 -22.49 -1.33 8.42
CA MET A 326 -23.95 -1.22 8.31
C MET A 326 -24.49 0.20 8.55
N ASN A 327 -23.76 1.04 9.30
CA ASN A 327 -24.14 2.44 9.51
C ASN A 327 -23.88 3.35 8.28
N LEU A 328 -23.22 2.83 7.23
CA LEU A 328 -22.90 3.59 6.02
C LEU A 328 -23.83 3.26 4.84
N VAL A 329 -24.55 2.15 4.94
CA VAL A 329 -25.40 1.59 3.89
C VAL A 329 -26.88 1.77 4.19
#